data_195e3609af3e5cb561d70f2ed7dcca30
#
_entry.id   195e3609af3e5cb561d70f2ed7dcca30
#
_cell.length_a   1.000
_cell.length_b   1.000
_cell.length_c   1.000
_cell.angle_alpha   90.00
_cell.angle_beta   90.00
_cell.angle_gamma   90.00
#
_symmetry.space_group_name_H-M   'P 1'
#
loop_
_entity.id
_entity.type
_entity.pdbx_description
1 polymer ?
#
loop_
_entity_poly.entity_id
_entity_poly.type
_entity_poly.pdbx_seq_one_letter_code
_entity_poly.pdbx_strand_id
1 'polypeptide(L)'
;MSLALCLAATVAVAGLSDAEMRDAVAGKVPTRTEAFTNANGKSVGRGLGAIVIERSIGEVWATVARYDDRAEYIPRVKSVTILERQPGRQRIRQEIDATVTTARYTAWYRFDEATHTVSWTLDKSAGDNTVAEVEGDYRLSELGPGRTLLVYRTYVDSGLKVPQSIQSYMQRRAIPDFLRAMKKRVESGGTWKK
;
A
#
# COMPACT_ATOMS: atom_id res chain seq x y z
N MET A 1 -32.39 -1.63 -17.76
CA MET A 1 -31.34 -0.87 -18.47
C MET A 1 -30.84 0.23 -17.51
N SER A 2 -29.65 0.16 -16.99
CA SER A 2 -28.76 1.21 -16.47
C SER A 2 -27.84 0.70 -15.37
N LEU A 3 -26.93 -0.24 -15.72
CA LEU A 3 -25.81 -0.61 -14.82
C LEU A 3 -24.44 -0.17 -15.38
N ALA A 4 -24.41 0.44 -16.55
CA ALA A 4 -23.15 0.78 -17.24
C ALA A 4 -22.57 2.17 -16.89
N LEU A 5 -23.34 3.07 -16.26
CA LEU A 5 -22.94 4.48 -16.10
C LEU A 5 -22.11 4.76 -14.83
N CYS A 6 -22.16 3.89 -13.82
CA CYS A 6 -21.38 4.11 -12.58
C CYS A 6 -19.89 3.71 -12.67
N LEU A 7 -19.50 2.84 -13.61
CA LEU A 7 -18.11 2.38 -13.70
C LEU A 7 -17.14 3.45 -14.25
N ALA A 8 -17.60 4.30 -15.16
CA ALA A 8 -16.73 5.27 -15.83
C ALA A 8 -16.23 6.41 -14.92
N ALA A 9 -17.03 6.81 -13.94
CA ALA A 9 -16.64 7.88 -13.01
C ALA A 9 -15.61 7.41 -11.95
N THR A 10 -15.61 6.12 -11.61
CA THR A 10 -14.72 5.56 -10.58
C THR A 10 -13.29 5.37 -11.08
N VAL A 11 -13.10 5.17 -12.38
CA VAL A 11 -11.78 4.92 -13.01
C VAL A 11 -10.87 6.14 -12.92
N ALA A 12 -11.41 7.33 -13.12
CA ALA A 12 -10.62 8.58 -13.07
C ALA A 12 -10.08 8.89 -11.65
N VAL A 13 -10.82 8.49 -10.60
CA VAL A 13 -10.45 8.77 -9.20
C VAL A 13 -9.31 7.86 -8.71
N ALA A 14 -9.24 6.62 -9.19
CA ALA A 14 -8.24 5.65 -8.74
C ALA A 14 -6.92 5.72 -9.53
N GLY A 15 -6.88 6.40 -10.68
CA GLY A 15 -5.72 6.46 -11.56
C GLY A 15 -5.35 5.11 -12.19
N LEU A 16 -6.32 4.19 -12.30
CA LEU A 16 -6.21 2.93 -13.03
C LEU A 16 -6.72 3.08 -14.45
N SER A 17 -6.14 2.32 -15.38
CA SER A 17 -6.73 2.13 -16.71
C SER A 17 -7.96 1.23 -16.64
N ASP A 18 -8.81 1.28 -17.68
CA ASP A 18 -10.00 0.41 -17.77
C ASP A 18 -9.64 -1.07 -17.73
N ALA A 19 -8.50 -1.46 -18.30
CA ALA A 19 -8.01 -2.83 -18.26
C ALA A 19 -7.63 -3.26 -16.83
N GLU A 20 -6.88 -2.40 -16.10
CA GLU A 20 -6.50 -2.65 -14.72
C GLU A 20 -7.73 -2.71 -13.81
N MET A 21 -8.72 -1.83 -14.02
CA MET A 21 -9.96 -1.88 -13.27
C MET A 21 -10.74 -3.17 -13.52
N ARG A 22 -10.88 -3.60 -14.79
CA ARG A 22 -11.52 -4.89 -15.12
C ARG A 22 -10.80 -6.06 -14.46
N ASP A 23 -9.46 -6.07 -14.49
CA ASP A 23 -8.67 -7.12 -13.85
C ASP A 23 -8.86 -7.12 -12.32
N ALA A 24 -8.84 -5.97 -11.66
CA ALA A 24 -9.10 -5.86 -10.23
C ALA A 24 -10.50 -6.37 -9.85
N VAL A 25 -11.52 -5.97 -10.61
CA VAL A 25 -12.92 -6.44 -10.42
C VAL A 25 -13.06 -7.94 -10.66
N ALA A 26 -12.27 -8.51 -11.57
CA ALA A 26 -12.20 -9.96 -11.82
C ALA A 26 -11.37 -10.74 -10.78
N GLY A 27 -10.94 -10.09 -9.69
CA GLY A 27 -10.19 -10.72 -8.59
C GLY A 27 -8.69 -10.88 -8.84
N LYS A 28 -8.17 -10.30 -9.94
CA LYS A 28 -6.72 -10.23 -10.18
C LYS A 28 -6.10 -9.07 -9.40
N VAL A 29 -4.77 -9.00 -9.37
CA VAL A 29 -4.01 -7.90 -8.78
C VAL A 29 -3.17 -7.24 -9.88
N PRO A 30 -3.74 -6.29 -10.65
CA PRO A 30 -2.96 -5.54 -11.62
C PRO A 30 -1.86 -4.75 -10.92
N THR A 31 -0.69 -4.73 -11.56
CA THR A 31 0.48 -3.98 -11.06
C THR A 31 1.24 -3.32 -12.20
N ARG A 32 1.78 -2.12 -11.93
CA ARG A 32 2.68 -1.42 -12.85
C ARG A 32 3.69 -0.57 -12.10
N THR A 33 4.65 -0.04 -12.85
CA THR A 33 5.46 1.11 -12.42
C THR A 33 4.90 2.37 -13.06
N GLU A 34 4.76 3.42 -12.29
CA GLU A 34 4.43 4.75 -12.79
C GLU A 34 5.53 5.74 -12.44
N ALA A 35 5.77 6.71 -13.33
CA ALA A 35 6.69 7.81 -13.04
C ALA A 35 6.05 8.78 -12.04
N PHE A 36 6.84 9.25 -11.07
CA PHE A 36 6.43 10.31 -10.16
C PHE A 36 7.64 11.12 -9.70
N THR A 37 7.39 12.33 -9.20
CA THR A 37 8.44 13.15 -8.60
C THR A 37 8.46 12.88 -7.09
N ASN A 38 9.60 12.36 -6.60
CA ASN A 38 9.76 12.05 -5.19
C ASN A 38 9.98 13.33 -4.34
N ALA A 39 10.04 13.18 -3.01
CA ALA A 39 10.24 14.27 -2.06
C ALA A 39 11.54 15.07 -2.29
N ASN A 40 12.52 14.51 -3.00
CA ASN A 40 13.78 15.17 -3.37
C ASN A 40 13.73 15.85 -4.76
N GLY A 41 12.55 15.94 -5.40
CA GLY A 41 12.36 16.56 -6.71
C GLY A 41 12.86 15.71 -7.89
N LYS A 42 13.22 14.43 -7.69
CA LYS A 42 13.65 13.54 -8.76
C LYS A 42 12.49 12.78 -9.38
N SER A 43 12.48 12.69 -10.71
CA SER A 43 11.57 11.77 -11.41
C SER A 43 12.06 10.33 -11.25
N VAL A 44 11.24 9.49 -10.62
CA VAL A 44 11.54 8.09 -10.29
C VAL A 44 10.35 7.21 -10.59
N GLY A 45 10.55 5.89 -10.61
CA GLY A 45 9.47 4.93 -10.75
C GLY A 45 8.97 4.45 -9.39
N ARG A 46 7.66 4.53 -9.15
CA ARG A 46 7.02 3.87 -8.00
C ARG A 46 6.15 2.70 -8.44
N GLY A 47 6.08 1.68 -7.61
CA GLY A 47 5.18 0.55 -7.84
C GLY A 47 3.75 0.94 -7.51
N LEU A 48 2.81 0.52 -8.35
CA LEU A 48 1.38 0.60 -8.12
C LEU A 48 0.80 -0.81 -8.18
N GLY A 49 -0.16 -1.10 -7.30
CA GLY A 49 -1.01 -2.28 -7.37
C GLY A 49 -2.41 -1.97 -6.90
N ALA A 50 -3.38 -2.77 -7.35
CA ALA A 50 -4.78 -2.62 -6.96
C ALA A 50 -5.43 -3.97 -6.69
N ILE A 51 -6.42 -3.98 -5.78
CA ILE A 51 -7.22 -5.16 -5.46
C ILE A 51 -8.63 -4.75 -5.02
N VAL A 52 -9.63 -5.56 -5.36
CA VAL A 52 -10.97 -5.42 -4.80
C VAL A 52 -11.12 -6.31 -3.57
N ILE A 53 -11.63 -5.76 -2.50
CA ILE A 53 -11.92 -6.41 -1.23
C ILE A 53 -13.44 -6.45 -1.06
N GLU A 54 -13.99 -7.64 -0.82
CA GLU A 54 -15.44 -7.85 -0.67
C GLU A 54 -15.87 -7.51 0.78
N ARG A 55 -15.71 -6.22 1.14
CA ARG A 55 -16.08 -5.61 2.42
C ARG A 55 -16.37 -4.13 2.21
N SER A 56 -17.14 -3.55 3.11
CA SER A 56 -17.43 -2.11 3.15
C SER A 56 -16.16 -1.29 3.33
N ILE A 57 -16.17 -0.06 2.85
CA ILE A 57 -15.00 0.84 2.95
C ILE A 57 -14.60 1.08 4.42
N GLY A 58 -15.56 1.12 5.34
CA GLY A 58 -15.29 1.26 6.78
C GLY A 58 -14.55 0.05 7.37
N GLU A 59 -14.90 -1.19 6.99
CA GLU A 59 -14.19 -2.40 7.43
C GLU A 59 -12.77 -2.45 6.86
N VAL A 60 -12.61 -2.08 5.59
CA VAL A 60 -11.28 -2.01 4.96
C VAL A 60 -10.44 -0.93 5.64
N TRP A 61 -11.02 0.27 5.88
CA TRP A 61 -10.34 1.37 6.56
C TRP A 61 -9.84 0.98 7.95
N ALA A 62 -10.69 0.35 8.75
CA ALA A 62 -10.34 -0.11 10.09
C ALA A 62 -9.10 -1.03 10.12
N THR A 63 -8.89 -1.83 9.06
CA THR A 63 -7.70 -2.69 8.94
C THR A 63 -6.51 -1.92 8.36
N VAL A 64 -6.71 -1.12 7.30
CA VAL A 64 -5.64 -0.37 6.63
C VAL A 64 -5.06 0.71 7.54
N ALA A 65 -5.86 1.34 8.39
CA ALA A 65 -5.40 2.36 9.34
C ALA A 65 -4.71 1.78 10.60
N ARG A 66 -4.86 0.48 10.87
CA ARG A 66 -4.26 -0.18 12.03
C ARG A 66 -2.91 -0.80 11.68
N TYR A 67 -1.85 -0.35 12.37
CA TYR A 67 -0.48 -0.84 12.13
C TYR A 67 0.03 -1.80 13.20
N ASP A 68 -0.63 -1.89 14.36
CA ASP A 68 -0.15 -2.63 15.54
C ASP A 68 0.07 -4.13 15.25
N ASP A 69 -0.76 -4.72 14.42
CA ASP A 69 -0.76 -6.16 14.12
C ASP A 69 -0.25 -6.52 12.71
N ARG A 70 0.31 -5.55 11.97
CA ARG A 70 0.77 -5.79 10.58
C ARG A 70 1.82 -6.89 10.47
N ALA A 71 2.68 -7.03 11.46
CA ALA A 71 3.67 -8.10 11.49
C ALA A 71 3.05 -9.51 11.54
N GLU A 72 1.80 -9.65 11.96
CA GLU A 72 1.11 -10.93 12.01
C GLU A 72 0.66 -11.44 10.64
N TYR A 73 0.36 -10.53 9.72
CA TYR A 73 -0.27 -10.91 8.45
C TYR A 73 0.41 -10.38 7.19
N ILE A 74 1.15 -9.27 7.23
CA ILE A 74 1.86 -8.80 6.05
C ILE A 74 3.12 -9.63 5.82
N PRO A 75 3.28 -10.26 4.63
CA PRO A 75 4.49 -10.98 4.29
C PRO A 75 5.74 -10.11 4.43
N ARG A 76 6.83 -10.69 4.92
CA ARG A 76 8.13 -10.05 5.10
C ARG A 76 8.20 -8.94 6.15
N VAL A 77 7.09 -8.41 6.67
CA VAL A 77 7.14 -7.52 7.83
C VAL A 77 7.51 -8.34 9.06
N LYS A 78 8.67 -8.05 9.65
CA LYS A 78 9.20 -8.71 10.86
C LYS A 78 8.65 -8.06 12.12
N SER A 79 8.68 -6.73 12.15
CA SER A 79 8.18 -5.95 13.29
C SER A 79 7.61 -4.62 12.86
N VAL A 80 6.67 -4.12 13.66
CA VAL A 80 6.12 -2.77 13.58
C VAL A 80 6.11 -2.20 14.98
N THR A 81 6.68 -1.02 15.17
CA THR A 81 6.69 -0.30 16.44
C THR A 81 6.15 1.09 16.22
N ILE A 82 5.06 1.43 16.89
CA ILE A 82 4.52 2.79 16.86
C ILE A 82 5.28 3.60 17.90
N LEU A 83 6.11 4.52 17.43
CA LEU A 83 6.97 5.37 18.29
C LEU A 83 6.22 6.58 18.82
N GLU A 84 5.24 7.10 18.04
CA GLU A 84 4.48 8.28 18.39
C GLU A 84 3.08 8.20 17.78
N ARG A 85 2.06 8.65 18.52
CA ARG A 85 0.67 8.78 18.05
C ARG A 85 0.20 10.21 18.26
N GLN A 86 -0.32 10.80 17.18
CA GLN A 86 -1.00 12.09 17.17
C GLN A 86 -2.33 11.93 16.41
N PRO A 87 -3.30 12.84 16.59
CA PRO A 87 -4.52 12.83 15.78
C PRO A 87 -4.20 12.86 14.27
N GLY A 88 -4.68 11.85 13.55
CA GLY A 88 -4.44 11.71 12.09
C GLY A 88 -2.99 11.45 11.67
N ARG A 89 -2.05 11.22 12.60
CA ARG A 89 -0.64 11.01 12.29
C ARG A 89 0.05 10.06 13.27
N GLN A 90 0.91 9.19 12.74
CA GLN A 90 1.74 8.29 13.56
C GLN A 90 3.17 8.25 13.04
N ARG A 91 4.12 8.13 13.95
CA ARG A 91 5.52 7.83 13.66
C ARG A 91 5.75 6.36 13.90
N ILE A 92 6.09 5.62 12.83
CA ILE A 92 6.13 4.16 12.86
C ILE A 92 7.48 3.68 12.37
N ARG A 93 8.13 2.78 13.15
CA ARG A 93 9.29 2.01 12.73
C ARG A 93 8.84 0.67 12.22
N GLN A 94 9.43 0.25 11.09
CA GLN A 94 9.22 -1.07 10.52
C GLN A 94 10.54 -1.78 10.22
N GLU A 95 10.56 -3.09 10.42
CA GLU A 95 11.60 -3.98 9.95
C GLU A 95 11.02 -4.94 8.92
N ILE A 96 11.63 -4.99 7.75
CA ILE A 96 11.16 -5.79 6.60
C ILE A 96 12.28 -6.69 6.13
N ASP A 97 11.99 -7.96 5.94
CA ASP A 97 12.88 -8.90 5.28
C ASP A 97 12.99 -8.55 3.79
N ALA A 98 14.14 -8.05 3.39
CA ALA A 98 14.45 -7.71 1.99
C ALA A 98 15.19 -8.85 1.26
N THR A 99 15.10 -10.09 1.72
CA THR A 99 15.67 -11.33 1.16
C THR A 99 17.17 -11.49 1.46
N VAL A 100 17.97 -10.49 1.21
CA VAL A 100 19.43 -10.52 1.44
C VAL A 100 19.84 -9.74 2.69
N THR A 101 18.96 -8.93 3.22
CA THR A 101 19.17 -8.10 4.41
C THR A 101 17.84 -7.74 5.05
N THR A 102 17.89 -7.13 6.23
CA THR A 102 16.70 -6.53 6.84
C THR A 102 16.70 -5.04 6.55
N ALA A 103 15.66 -4.56 5.87
CA ALA A 103 15.42 -3.12 5.74
C ALA A 103 14.73 -2.62 7.00
N ARG A 104 15.31 -1.59 7.63
CA ARG A 104 14.72 -0.89 8.78
C ARG A 104 14.52 0.56 8.40
N TYR A 105 13.34 1.09 8.72
CA TYR A 105 13.07 2.50 8.54
C TYR A 105 12.01 2.99 9.49
N THR A 106 12.07 4.27 9.80
CA THR A 106 11.04 5.03 10.50
C THR A 106 10.38 5.98 9.51
N ALA A 107 9.07 6.03 9.50
CA ALA A 107 8.31 6.90 8.61
C ALA A 107 7.17 7.58 9.35
N TRP A 108 6.79 8.76 8.87
CA TRP A 108 5.59 9.45 9.30
C TRP A 108 4.42 9.01 8.43
N TYR A 109 3.39 8.48 9.07
CA TYR A 109 2.13 8.07 8.46
C TYR A 109 1.05 9.10 8.76
N ARG A 110 0.35 9.54 7.74
CA ARG A 110 -0.82 10.42 7.84
C ARG A 110 -2.07 9.62 7.47
N PHE A 111 -3.09 9.74 8.29
CA PHE A 111 -4.39 9.07 8.13
C PHE A 111 -5.45 10.12 7.87
N ASP A 112 -6.02 10.13 6.68
CA ASP A 112 -7.13 10.99 6.29
C ASP A 112 -8.38 10.12 6.12
N GLU A 113 -9.22 10.10 7.14
CA GLU A 113 -10.44 9.30 7.17
C GLU A 113 -11.49 9.85 6.20
N ALA A 114 -11.53 11.17 5.99
CA ALA A 114 -12.52 11.80 5.09
C ALA A 114 -12.30 11.38 3.62
N THR A 115 -11.06 11.19 3.22
CA THR A 115 -10.69 10.73 1.87
C THR A 115 -10.32 9.25 1.82
N HIS A 116 -10.38 8.53 2.94
CA HIS A 116 -9.91 7.16 3.09
C HIS A 116 -8.51 6.95 2.50
N THR A 117 -7.59 7.86 2.84
CA THR A 117 -6.21 7.85 2.35
C THR A 117 -5.23 7.71 3.52
N VAL A 118 -4.29 6.78 3.41
CA VAL A 118 -3.11 6.73 4.27
C VAL A 118 -1.90 7.03 3.42
N SER A 119 -1.09 8.00 3.78
CA SER A 119 0.17 8.32 3.11
C SER A 119 1.34 8.25 4.08
N TRP A 120 2.52 7.97 3.56
CA TRP A 120 3.73 7.94 4.40
C TRP A 120 4.95 8.49 3.66
N THR A 121 5.87 9.03 4.47
CA THR A 121 7.19 9.50 4.03
C THR A 121 8.24 9.13 5.07
N LEU A 122 9.45 8.85 4.61
CA LEU A 122 10.59 8.54 5.48
C LEU A 122 10.82 9.67 6.48
N ASP A 123 11.00 9.32 7.74
CA ASP A 123 11.53 10.23 8.75
C ASP A 123 13.06 10.27 8.66
N LYS A 124 13.58 11.28 7.96
CA LYS A 124 15.03 11.46 7.76
C LYS A 124 15.78 11.83 9.05
N SER A 125 15.06 12.21 10.12
CA SER A 125 15.67 12.49 11.42
C SER A 125 15.99 11.21 12.22
N ALA A 126 15.40 10.07 11.84
CA ALA A 126 15.71 8.79 12.46
C ALA A 126 17.06 8.26 11.98
N GLY A 127 18.02 8.19 12.90
CA GLY A 127 19.43 7.87 12.57
C GLY A 127 19.69 6.39 12.26
N ASP A 128 18.68 5.51 12.36
CA ASP A 128 18.82 4.07 12.16
C ASP A 128 18.13 3.54 10.88
N ASN A 129 17.75 4.44 9.98
CA ASN A 129 17.23 4.06 8.67
C ASN A 129 18.30 3.37 7.83
N THR A 130 17.99 2.21 7.25
CA THR A 130 18.84 1.47 6.32
C THR A 130 18.46 1.68 4.85
N VAL A 131 17.55 2.60 4.60
CA VAL A 131 17.05 2.98 3.26
C VAL A 131 17.20 4.50 3.10
N ALA A 132 17.40 4.95 1.87
CA ALA A 132 17.58 6.37 1.56
C ALA A 132 16.24 7.12 1.43
N GLU A 133 15.19 6.43 0.95
CA GLU A 133 13.86 7.02 0.79
C GLU A 133 12.77 5.94 0.88
N VAL A 134 11.66 6.30 1.52
CA VAL A 134 10.41 5.51 1.52
C VAL A 134 9.25 6.48 1.46
N GLU A 135 8.38 6.32 0.47
CA GLU A 135 7.13 7.06 0.40
C GLU A 135 6.04 6.25 -0.31
N GLY A 136 4.78 6.57 -0.03
CA GLY A 136 3.66 5.89 -0.68
C GLY A 136 2.31 6.30 -0.13
N ASP A 137 1.28 5.66 -0.66
CA ASP A 137 -0.09 5.84 -0.22
C ASP A 137 -0.96 4.59 -0.42
N TYR A 138 -2.00 4.50 0.41
CA TYR A 138 -3.20 3.70 0.17
C TYR A 138 -4.34 4.65 -0.14
N ARG A 139 -5.17 4.28 -1.11
CA ARG A 139 -6.44 4.96 -1.39
C ARG A 139 -7.55 3.93 -1.50
N LEU A 140 -8.62 4.18 -0.77
CA LEU A 140 -9.81 3.35 -0.83
C LEU A 140 -10.88 4.08 -1.62
N SER A 141 -11.63 3.32 -2.42
CA SER A 141 -12.79 3.81 -3.15
C SER A 141 -13.91 2.77 -3.10
N GLU A 142 -15.13 3.19 -2.78
CA GLU A 142 -16.27 2.31 -2.78
C GLU A 142 -16.67 1.95 -4.22
N LEU A 143 -16.86 0.66 -4.50
CA LEU A 143 -17.34 0.15 -5.79
C LEU A 143 -18.82 -0.25 -5.76
N GLY A 144 -19.48 -0.06 -4.63
CA GLY A 144 -20.85 -0.45 -4.35
C GLY A 144 -20.95 -1.11 -2.97
N PRO A 145 -22.17 -1.48 -2.53
CA PRO A 145 -22.38 -2.02 -1.19
C PRO A 145 -21.47 -3.23 -0.91
N GLY A 146 -20.68 -3.15 0.16
CA GLY A 146 -19.80 -4.24 0.59
C GLY A 146 -18.61 -4.52 -0.33
N ARG A 147 -18.23 -3.59 -1.21
CA ARG A 147 -17.07 -3.76 -2.11
C ARG A 147 -16.19 -2.51 -2.13
N THR A 148 -14.92 -2.68 -1.88
CA THR A 148 -13.94 -1.58 -1.83
C THR A 148 -12.75 -1.88 -2.73
N LEU A 149 -12.38 -0.91 -3.57
CA LEU A 149 -11.11 -0.88 -4.29
C LEU A 149 -10.03 -0.33 -3.37
N LEU A 150 -8.96 -1.08 -3.19
CA LEU A 150 -7.73 -0.62 -2.55
C LEU A 150 -6.67 -0.43 -3.62
N VAL A 151 -6.18 0.80 -3.78
CA VAL A 151 -5.01 1.13 -4.60
C VAL A 151 -3.83 1.41 -3.68
N TYR A 152 -2.72 0.75 -3.94
CA TYR A 152 -1.47 0.87 -3.20
C TYR A 152 -0.37 1.39 -4.10
N ARG A 153 0.33 2.45 -3.66
CA ARG A 153 1.51 3.00 -4.33
C ARG A 153 2.67 3.02 -3.36
N THR A 154 3.83 2.62 -3.83
CA THR A 154 5.02 2.62 -2.98
C THR A 154 6.29 2.90 -3.78
N TYR A 155 7.15 3.70 -3.21
CA TYR A 155 8.51 3.92 -3.65
C TYR A 155 9.46 3.65 -2.50
N VAL A 156 10.53 2.94 -2.78
CA VAL A 156 11.62 2.67 -1.84
C VAL A 156 12.94 2.84 -2.59
N ASP A 157 13.79 3.71 -2.07
CA ASP A 157 15.19 3.81 -2.47
C ASP A 157 16.06 3.20 -1.37
N SER A 158 16.71 2.10 -1.69
CA SER A 158 17.64 1.45 -0.74
C SER A 158 18.96 2.22 -0.54
N GLY A 159 19.21 3.28 -1.32
CA GLY A 159 20.51 3.94 -1.37
C GLY A 159 21.60 3.12 -2.09
N LEU A 160 21.26 1.94 -2.58
CA LEU A 160 22.15 1.02 -3.27
C LEU A 160 21.74 0.90 -4.75
N LYS A 161 22.69 0.58 -5.64
CA LYS A 161 22.34 0.19 -7.01
C LYS A 161 21.63 -1.17 -6.97
N VAL A 162 20.31 -1.13 -7.07
CA VAL A 162 19.48 -2.35 -7.05
C VAL A 162 19.41 -2.95 -8.44
N PRO A 163 19.81 -4.22 -8.63
CA PRO A 163 19.67 -4.91 -9.91
C PRO A 163 18.24 -4.92 -10.43
N GLN A 164 18.06 -4.88 -11.75
CA GLN A 164 16.74 -4.88 -12.38
C GLN A 164 15.89 -6.10 -12.00
N SER A 165 16.53 -7.23 -11.71
CA SER A 165 15.86 -8.44 -11.21
C SER A 165 15.12 -8.22 -9.88
N ILE A 166 15.68 -7.43 -8.97
CA ILE A 166 15.06 -7.10 -7.68
C ILE A 166 13.88 -6.15 -7.89
N GLN A 167 14.01 -5.16 -8.78
CA GLN A 167 12.90 -4.28 -9.14
C GLN A 167 11.72 -5.07 -9.74
N SER A 168 12.03 -5.99 -10.66
CA SER A 168 11.03 -6.88 -11.26
C SER A 168 10.37 -7.80 -10.22
N TYR A 169 11.13 -8.28 -9.23
CA TYR A 169 10.60 -9.08 -8.13
C TYR A 169 9.58 -8.27 -7.28
N MET A 170 9.91 -7.03 -6.94
CA MET A 170 9.03 -6.15 -6.16
C MET A 170 7.66 -6.00 -6.85
N GLN A 171 7.66 -5.75 -8.15
CA GLN A 171 6.42 -5.60 -8.92
C GLN A 171 5.64 -6.90 -9.05
N ARG A 172 6.33 -8.00 -9.40
CA ARG A 172 5.66 -9.26 -9.74
C ARG A 172 5.22 -10.06 -8.52
N ARG A 173 5.84 -9.85 -7.35
CA ARG A 173 5.59 -10.63 -6.13
C ARG A 173 5.24 -9.79 -4.92
N ALA A 174 6.10 -8.86 -4.52
CA ALA A 174 5.94 -8.19 -3.23
C ALA A 174 4.63 -7.38 -3.14
N ILE A 175 4.28 -6.61 -4.17
CA ILE A 175 3.03 -5.84 -4.19
C ILE A 175 1.79 -6.76 -4.24
N PRO A 176 1.69 -7.75 -5.15
CA PRO A 176 0.58 -8.70 -5.13
C PRO A 176 0.43 -9.47 -3.82
N ASP A 177 1.52 -9.96 -3.25
CA ASP A 177 1.48 -10.72 -2.00
C ASP A 177 1.02 -9.86 -0.82
N PHE A 178 1.50 -8.61 -0.75
CA PHE A 178 1.03 -7.62 0.21
C PHE A 178 -0.49 -7.38 0.08
N LEU A 179 -0.98 -7.11 -1.12
CA LEU A 179 -2.39 -6.81 -1.37
C LEU A 179 -3.29 -8.01 -1.09
N ARG A 180 -2.87 -9.21 -1.47
CA ARG A 180 -3.61 -10.45 -1.14
C ARG A 180 -3.65 -10.72 0.36
N ALA A 181 -2.58 -10.47 1.08
CA ALA A 181 -2.54 -10.60 2.53
C ALA A 181 -3.49 -9.60 3.21
N MET A 182 -3.50 -8.35 2.74
CA MET A 182 -4.44 -7.32 3.20
C MET A 182 -5.89 -7.76 2.96
N LYS A 183 -6.22 -8.23 1.75
CA LYS A 183 -7.55 -8.75 1.42
C LYS A 183 -7.97 -9.89 2.35
N LYS A 184 -7.10 -10.89 2.54
CA LYS A 184 -7.39 -12.02 3.44
C LYS A 184 -7.62 -11.57 4.88
N ARG A 185 -6.82 -10.62 5.38
CA ARG A 185 -6.98 -10.09 6.74
C ARG A 185 -8.33 -9.42 6.93
N VAL A 186 -8.70 -8.54 5.98
CA VAL A 186 -9.99 -7.83 6.04
C VAL A 186 -11.16 -8.80 5.90
N GLU A 187 -11.14 -9.68 4.90
CA GLU A 187 -12.27 -10.59 4.61
C GLU A 187 -12.47 -11.66 5.69
N SER A 188 -11.44 -11.98 6.45
CA SER A 188 -11.54 -12.87 7.63
C SER A 188 -12.02 -12.16 8.90
N GLY A 189 -12.42 -10.89 8.83
CA GLY A 189 -12.77 -10.13 10.03
C GLY A 189 -11.57 -9.86 10.95
N GLY A 190 -10.36 -9.79 10.38
CA GLY A 190 -9.13 -9.52 11.12
C GLY A 190 -8.49 -10.73 11.79
N THR A 191 -8.88 -11.96 11.46
CA THR A 191 -8.36 -13.17 12.11
C THR A 191 -7.24 -13.86 11.34
N TRP A 192 -7.17 -13.66 10.01
CA TRP A 192 -6.16 -14.32 9.18
C TRP A 192 -4.74 -13.87 9.55
N LYS A 193 -3.81 -14.84 9.63
CA LYS A 193 -2.36 -14.64 9.86
C LYS A 193 -1.57 -15.36 8.75
N LYS A 194 -0.32 -14.89 8.49
CA LYS A 194 0.62 -15.55 7.56
C LYS A 194 1.26 -16.78 8.16
#